data_ef633045179c6bd661313d249b0df638
#
_entry.id   ef633045179c6bd661313d249b0df638
#
_cell.length_a   1.000
_cell.length_b   1.000
_cell.length_c   1.000
_cell.angle_alpha   90.00
_cell.angle_beta   90.00
_cell.angle_gamma   90.00
#
_symmetry.space_group_name_H-M   'P 1'
#
loop_
_entity.id
_entity.type
_entity.pdbx_description
1 polymer ?
#
loop_
_entity_poly.entity_id
_entity_poly.type
_entity_poly.pdbx_seq_one_letter_code
_entity_poly.pdbx_strand_id
1 'polypeptide(L)'
;MPLRDYKATSPGRRAMTRPTFEEITTDQPYKPLLESQTRGSGRNNAGRIAVRHRGGGEKQHYRRIDFKRDKHGVPARLATIEYDPNRSARIGLLHYRDGDKRYMLLPHGLRVGDVVLAGPTAEARVGNALPISNIPLGTTIHNIELVPGRGGQIVRSAGAAAQLLAKEGEFAQVRMPSGEVRRLSVKCMATVGQVSNLDHENQNLGKAGRARHLGQRPEVRGVAMTPRDHPHGGGEGKSPTGMPPKTPWGKPAMGYRTRRAKTTGRLIVRSRHRK
;
A
#
# COMPACT_ATOMS: atom_id res chain seq x y z
N MET A 1 -8.22 12.59 -7.91
CA MET A 1 -7.09 13.37 -8.45
C MET A 1 -7.12 13.34 -9.94
N PRO A 2 -7.10 14.47 -10.63
CA PRO A 2 -7.03 14.42 -12.07
C PRO A 2 -5.69 13.86 -12.54
N LEU A 3 -5.75 12.94 -13.50
CA LEU A 3 -4.60 12.47 -14.24
C LEU A 3 -4.40 13.40 -15.44
N ARG A 4 -3.15 13.76 -15.68
CA ARG A 4 -2.77 14.50 -16.89
C ARG A 4 -2.39 13.51 -17.98
N ASP A 5 -3.01 13.65 -19.14
CA ASP A 5 -2.63 12.95 -20.35
C ASP A 5 -1.53 13.70 -21.11
N TYR A 6 -0.74 12.96 -21.88
CA TYR A 6 0.29 13.54 -22.73
C TYR A 6 -0.12 13.53 -24.19
N LYS A 7 0.33 14.53 -24.96
CA LYS A 7 0.18 14.52 -26.41
C LYS A 7 0.83 13.28 -27.02
N ALA A 8 0.17 12.64 -27.95
CA ALA A 8 0.59 11.38 -28.59
C ALA A 8 1.75 11.57 -29.59
N THR A 9 2.86 12.17 -29.14
CA THR A 9 4.05 12.46 -29.96
C THR A 9 4.93 11.23 -30.22
N SER A 10 4.74 10.15 -29.48
CA SER A 10 5.45 8.88 -29.65
C SER A 10 4.59 7.73 -29.13
N PRO A 11 4.87 6.46 -29.53
CA PRO A 11 4.13 5.30 -29.03
C PRO A 11 4.07 5.22 -27.50
N GLY A 12 5.17 5.50 -26.82
CA GLY A 12 5.21 5.49 -25.35
C GLY A 12 4.42 6.63 -24.68
N ARG A 13 4.27 7.77 -25.36
CA ARG A 13 3.49 8.91 -24.82
C ARG A 13 2.00 8.80 -25.10
N ARG A 14 1.58 8.04 -26.09
CA ARG A 14 0.17 7.92 -26.49
C ARG A 14 -0.76 7.53 -25.36
N ALA A 15 -0.36 6.59 -24.53
CA ALA A 15 -1.15 6.08 -23.40
C ALA A 15 -0.58 6.49 -22.03
N MET A 16 0.43 7.35 -22.00
CA MET A 16 1.09 7.74 -20.75
C MET A 16 0.24 8.74 -19.97
N THR A 17 0.04 8.46 -18.68
CA THR A 17 -0.62 9.39 -17.76
C THR A 17 0.27 9.72 -16.57
N ARG A 18 0.00 10.83 -15.90
CA ARG A 18 0.71 11.29 -14.71
C ARG A 18 -0.24 12.01 -13.75
N PRO A 19 -0.09 11.84 -12.41
CA PRO A 19 -0.82 12.67 -11.45
C PRO A 19 -0.45 14.13 -11.61
N THR A 20 -1.41 15.03 -11.44
CA THR A 20 -1.21 16.49 -11.52
C THR A 20 -0.53 17.06 -10.27
N PHE A 21 -0.59 16.32 -9.14
CA PHE A 21 -0.04 16.74 -7.83
C PHE A 21 -0.67 17.99 -7.22
N GLU A 22 -1.85 18.39 -7.65
CA GLU A 22 -2.56 19.59 -7.15
C GLU A 22 -2.81 19.59 -5.64
N GLU A 23 -2.91 18.40 -5.02
CA GLU A 23 -3.11 18.26 -3.57
C GLU A 23 -1.83 18.57 -2.76
N ILE A 24 -0.66 18.55 -3.38
CA ILE A 24 0.60 18.67 -2.69
C ILE A 24 0.86 20.14 -2.38
N THR A 25 1.10 20.42 -1.11
CA THR A 25 1.31 21.80 -0.64
C THR A 25 2.79 22.19 -0.53
N THR A 26 3.69 21.20 -0.45
CA THR A 26 5.14 21.46 -0.40
C THR A 26 5.94 20.32 -1.05
N ASP A 27 7.01 20.68 -1.74
CA ASP A 27 7.96 19.74 -2.35
C ASP A 27 9.09 19.34 -1.38
N GLN A 28 9.27 20.10 -0.31
CA GLN A 28 10.34 19.87 0.64
C GLN A 28 9.85 19.06 1.85
N PRO A 29 10.38 17.85 2.05
CA PRO A 29 10.02 17.05 3.22
C PRO A 29 10.67 17.59 4.49
N TYR A 30 10.02 17.35 5.64
CA TYR A 30 10.53 17.73 6.94
C TYR A 30 11.77 16.90 7.31
N LYS A 31 12.95 17.54 7.30
CA LYS A 31 14.27 16.89 7.43
C LYS A 31 14.43 15.98 8.65
N PRO A 32 13.98 16.34 9.88
CA PRO A 32 14.14 15.48 11.06
C PRO A 32 13.42 14.12 10.99
N LEU A 33 12.44 13.98 10.10
CA LEU A 33 11.71 12.72 9.87
C LEU A 33 12.19 11.95 8.63
N LEU A 34 13.34 12.35 8.06
CA LEU A 34 13.95 11.64 6.94
C LEU A 34 15.05 10.71 7.40
N GLU A 35 15.05 9.52 6.84
CA GLU A 35 16.11 8.53 7.03
C GLU A 35 16.73 8.16 5.68
N SER A 36 18.05 7.97 5.66
CA SER A 36 18.71 7.45 4.48
C SER A 36 18.34 5.97 4.30
N GLN A 37 18.00 5.57 3.09
CA GLN A 37 17.66 4.18 2.78
C GLN A 37 18.61 3.62 1.72
N THR A 38 19.34 2.58 2.11
CA THR A 38 20.12 1.78 1.17
C THR A 38 19.25 0.74 0.51
N ARG A 39 19.20 0.75 -0.82
CA ARG A 39 18.43 -0.23 -1.59
C ARG A 39 19.20 -1.52 -1.75
N GLY A 40 18.68 -2.61 -1.22
CA GLY A 40 19.24 -3.94 -1.34
C GLY A 40 19.11 -4.58 -2.74
N SER A 41 18.54 -3.87 -3.72
CA SER A 41 18.34 -4.35 -5.10
C SER A 41 17.78 -5.77 -5.21
N GLY A 42 16.85 -6.11 -4.31
CA GLY A 42 16.23 -7.44 -4.23
C GLY A 42 17.09 -8.52 -3.59
N ARG A 43 18.22 -8.16 -2.99
CA ARG A 43 19.10 -9.09 -2.27
C ARG A 43 18.73 -9.18 -0.78
N ASN A 44 18.98 -10.34 -0.20
CA ASN A 44 18.85 -10.57 1.24
C ASN A 44 20.14 -10.18 1.99
N ASN A 45 20.18 -10.41 3.31
CA ASN A 45 21.34 -10.15 4.16
C ASN A 45 22.58 -10.98 3.79
N ALA A 46 22.41 -12.16 3.15
CA ALA A 46 23.48 -13.00 2.63
C ALA A 46 23.91 -12.61 1.18
N GLY A 47 23.46 -11.49 0.65
CA GLY A 47 23.77 -11.02 -0.70
C GLY A 47 23.09 -11.80 -1.84
N ARG A 48 22.27 -12.81 -1.54
CA ARG A 48 21.56 -13.61 -2.55
C ARG A 48 20.28 -12.92 -3.00
N ILE A 49 19.95 -13.05 -4.29
CA ILE A 49 18.71 -12.49 -4.84
C ILE A 49 17.50 -13.22 -4.26
N ALA A 50 16.73 -12.53 -3.42
CA ALA A 50 15.47 -12.99 -2.86
C ALA A 50 14.26 -12.52 -3.69
N VAL A 51 14.33 -11.33 -4.29
CA VAL A 51 13.32 -10.77 -5.18
C VAL A 51 13.98 -10.40 -6.50
N ARG A 52 13.63 -11.12 -7.58
CA ARG A 52 14.18 -10.87 -8.92
C ARG A 52 13.67 -9.55 -9.51
N HIS A 53 14.36 -9.07 -10.53
CA HIS A 53 13.98 -7.90 -11.34
C HIS A 53 13.80 -6.62 -10.51
N ARG A 54 14.59 -6.44 -9.46
CA ARG A 54 14.69 -5.22 -8.66
C ARG A 54 16.09 -4.66 -8.70
N GLY A 55 16.19 -3.33 -8.75
CA GLY A 55 17.48 -2.62 -8.70
C GLY A 55 17.51 -1.40 -9.62
N GLY A 56 18.51 -0.56 -9.42
CA GLY A 56 18.53 0.77 -10.03
C GLY A 56 17.41 1.64 -9.49
N GLY A 57 17.04 2.63 -10.27
CA GLY A 57 16.02 3.60 -9.87
C GLY A 57 16.60 4.77 -9.11
N GLU A 58 15.79 5.78 -8.89
CA GLU A 58 16.18 7.02 -8.25
C GLU A 58 16.45 6.85 -6.77
N LYS A 59 17.45 7.59 -6.22
CA LYS A 59 17.73 7.61 -4.77
C LYS A 59 16.51 8.16 -4.03
N GLN A 60 16.13 7.50 -2.94
CA GLN A 60 14.98 7.87 -2.13
C GLN A 60 15.39 7.95 -0.67
N HIS A 61 14.79 8.91 0.04
CA HIS A 61 14.83 8.98 1.50
C HIS A 61 13.54 8.39 2.06
N TYR A 62 13.66 7.62 3.12
CA TYR A 62 12.50 7.12 3.84
C TYR A 62 11.91 8.22 4.73
N ARG A 63 10.58 8.31 4.77
CA ARG A 63 9.85 9.17 5.70
C ARG A 63 9.34 8.32 6.84
N ARG A 64 9.66 8.71 8.07
CA ARG A 64 9.13 8.06 9.28
C ARG A 64 7.67 8.38 9.44
N ILE A 65 6.83 7.39 9.16
CA ILE A 65 5.37 7.53 9.30
C ILE A 65 4.94 6.98 10.65
N ASP A 66 4.09 7.71 11.33
CA ASP A 66 3.42 7.24 12.54
C ASP A 66 2.25 6.30 12.18
N PHE A 67 2.54 5.00 12.14
CA PHE A 67 1.54 3.97 11.94
C PHE A 67 0.84 3.57 13.24
N LYS A 68 1.40 3.94 14.40
CA LYS A 68 0.85 3.57 15.71
C LYS A 68 -0.22 4.51 16.18
N ARG A 69 -0.04 5.81 15.90
CA ARG A 69 -0.94 6.85 16.38
C ARG A 69 -1.09 6.81 17.91
N ASP A 70 0.04 6.64 18.59
CA ASP A 70 0.14 6.38 20.04
C ASP A 70 -0.01 7.63 20.91
N LYS A 71 -0.03 8.84 20.33
CA LYS A 71 -0.34 10.09 21.07
C LYS A 71 -1.85 10.24 21.28
N HIS A 72 -2.35 9.57 22.32
CA HIS A 72 -3.76 9.64 22.64
C HIS A 72 -4.13 10.96 23.31
N GLY A 73 -5.30 11.52 22.92
CA GLY A 73 -5.86 12.73 23.52
C GLY A 73 -5.17 14.05 23.14
N VAL A 74 -4.06 14.02 22.39
CA VAL A 74 -3.38 15.24 21.95
C VAL A 74 -3.83 15.61 20.54
N PRO A 75 -4.48 16.77 20.34
CA PRO A 75 -4.90 17.20 19.02
C PRO A 75 -3.69 17.58 18.15
N ALA A 76 -3.77 17.22 16.88
CA ALA A 76 -2.76 17.53 15.89
C ALA A 76 -3.39 18.20 14.67
N ARG A 77 -2.81 19.31 14.21
CA ARG A 77 -3.25 20.01 13.00
C ARG A 77 -2.48 19.50 11.79
N LEU A 78 -3.17 19.22 10.70
CA LEU A 78 -2.54 18.93 9.43
C LEU A 78 -1.89 20.21 8.87
N ALA A 79 -0.57 20.22 8.80
CA ALA A 79 0.20 21.38 8.36
C ALA A 79 0.48 21.36 6.85
N THR A 80 0.92 20.21 6.32
CA THR A 80 1.26 20.05 4.89
C THR A 80 0.80 18.69 4.36
N ILE A 81 0.58 18.65 3.05
CA ILE A 81 0.35 17.42 2.28
C ILE A 81 1.54 17.21 1.36
N GLU A 82 2.16 16.03 1.43
CA GLU A 82 3.44 15.77 0.77
C GLU A 82 3.41 14.48 -0.06
N TYR A 83 4.30 14.44 -1.06
CA TYR A 83 4.60 13.25 -1.84
C TYR A 83 5.62 12.36 -1.12
N ASP A 84 5.34 11.05 -1.03
CA ASP A 84 6.32 10.08 -0.54
C ASP A 84 6.68 9.09 -1.66
N PRO A 85 7.95 9.02 -2.10
CA PRO A 85 8.39 8.07 -3.12
C PRO A 85 8.40 6.61 -2.67
N ASN A 86 8.25 6.33 -1.36
CA ASN A 86 8.29 4.98 -0.81
C ASN A 86 6.91 4.32 -0.76
N ARG A 87 5.83 5.07 -1.02
CA ARG A 87 4.45 4.58 -1.00
C ARG A 87 3.58 5.23 -2.06
N SER A 88 2.48 4.58 -2.37
CA SER A 88 1.51 5.09 -3.33
C SER A 88 0.60 6.17 -2.74
N ALA A 89 0.33 6.13 -1.43
CA ALA A 89 -0.49 7.10 -0.71
C ALA A 89 0.24 8.44 -0.52
N ARG A 90 -0.50 9.55 -0.40
CA ARG A 90 0.03 10.81 0.11
C ARG A 90 0.26 10.73 1.61
N ILE A 91 1.11 11.58 2.12
CA ILE A 91 1.38 11.73 3.55
C ILE A 91 1.06 13.15 3.99
N GLY A 92 0.67 13.30 5.24
CA GLY A 92 0.43 14.59 5.86
C GLY A 92 1.36 14.81 7.05
N LEU A 93 1.96 15.98 7.15
CA LEU A 93 2.72 16.37 8.33
C LEU A 93 1.75 16.94 9.37
N LEU A 94 1.73 16.32 10.53
CA LEU A 94 0.95 16.74 11.69
C LEU A 94 1.81 17.58 12.63
N HIS A 95 1.28 18.70 13.06
CA HIS A 95 1.81 19.50 14.19
C HIS A 95 0.91 19.25 15.39
N TYR A 96 1.45 18.59 16.38
CA TYR A 96 0.76 18.33 17.65
C TYR A 96 0.80 19.57 18.54
N ARG A 97 -0.19 19.71 19.42
CA ARG A 97 -0.28 20.84 20.37
C ARG A 97 0.91 20.90 21.34
N ASP A 98 1.54 19.78 21.63
CA ASP A 98 2.75 19.65 22.45
C ASP A 98 4.06 19.94 21.71
N GLY A 99 4.01 20.42 20.46
CA GLY A 99 5.17 20.78 19.63
C GLY A 99 5.77 19.64 18.82
N ASP A 100 5.37 18.38 19.05
CA ASP A 100 5.86 17.24 18.26
C ASP A 100 5.33 17.29 16.82
N LYS A 101 6.12 16.77 15.88
CA LYS A 101 5.75 16.68 14.46
C LYS A 101 5.89 15.26 13.98
N ARG A 102 4.84 14.73 13.34
CA ARG A 102 4.83 13.36 12.80
C ARG A 102 4.17 13.30 11.43
N TYR A 103 4.64 12.41 10.58
CA TYR A 103 3.92 12.08 9.35
C TYR A 103 2.82 11.06 9.62
N MET A 104 1.68 11.22 8.95
CA MET A 104 0.61 10.23 8.87
C MET A 104 0.30 9.86 7.44
N LEU A 105 -0.36 8.71 7.21
CA LEU A 105 -1.02 8.43 5.93
C LEU A 105 -2.19 9.40 5.79
N LEU A 106 -2.24 10.12 4.67
CA LEU A 106 -3.31 11.09 4.43
C LEU A 106 -4.59 10.36 4.02
N PRO A 107 -5.71 10.50 4.73
CA PRO A 107 -7.00 10.06 4.23
C PRO A 107 -7.54 11.01 3.16
N HIS A 108 -8.39 10.47 2.29
CA HIS A 108 -9.10 11.25 1.29
C HIS A 108 -10.06 12.23 1.96
N GLY A 109 -10.10 13.47 1.47
CA GLY A 109 -10.99 14.53 1.97
C GLY A 109 -10.43 15.37 3.12
N LEU A 110 -9.32 14.98 3.74
CA LEU A 110 -8.66 15.80 4.77
C LEU A 110 -7.89 16.95 4.12
N ARG A 111 -8.01 18.16 4.68
CA ARG A 111 -7.42 19.40 4.17
C ARG A 111 -6.40 19.98 5.14
N VAL A 112 -5.49 20.80 4.63
CA VAL A 112 -4.57 21.57 5.47
C VAL A 112 -5.36 22.46 6.42
N GLY A 113 -5.00 22.43 7.69
CA GLY A 113 -5.71 23.13 8.77
C GLY A 113 -6.62 22.23 9.60
N ASP A 114 -7.07 21.11 9.04
CA ASP A 114 -7.92 20.17 9.79
C ASP A 114 -7.20 19.60 11.02
N VAL A 115 -7.97 19.37 12.07
CA VAL A 115 -7.48 18.82 13.33
C VAL A 115 -7.85 17.35 13.41
N VAL A 116 -6.88 16.50 13.72
CA VAL A 116 -7.05 15.07 13.93
C VAL A 116 -6.65 14.65 15.33
N LEU A 117 -7.33 13.64 15.85
CA LEU A 117 -7.13 13.10 17.18
C LEU A 117 -6.90 11.59 17.12
N ALA A 118 -6.17 11.07 18.08
CA ALA A 118 -6.03 9.63 18.28
C ALA A 118 -6.43 9.25 19.71
N GLY A 119 -7.06 8.09 19.87
CA GLY A 119 -7.40 7.56 21.18
C GLY A 119 -8.84 7.11 21.31
N PRO A 120 -9.19 6.49 22.43
CA PRO A 120 -10.52 5.90 22.64
C PRO A 120 -11.63 6.96 22.74
N THR A 121 -11.31 8.18 23.14
CA THR A 121 -12.27 9.29 23.30
C THR A 121 -12.43 10.14 22.03
N ALA A 122 -11.67 9.85 20.97
CA ALA A 122 -11.75 10.58 19.73
C ALA A 122 -13.10 10.32 19.02
N GLU A 123 -13.66 11.33 18.36
CA GLU A 123 -14.83 11.15 17.51
C GLU A 123 -14.51 10.36 16.25
N ALA A 124 -15.49 9.63 15.71
CA ALA A 124 -15.34 8.85 14.48
C ALA A 124 -15.37 9.75 13.21
N ARG A 125 -14.46 10.74 13.14
CA ARG A 125 -14.26 11.64 12.00
C ARG A 125 -13.09 11.18 11.11
N VAL A 126 -13.12 11.56 9.84
CA VAL A 126 -12.03 11.24 8.90
C VAL A 126 -10.69 11.75 9.42
N GLY A 127 -9.68 10.86 9.44
CA GLY A 127 -8.33 11.15 9.95
C GLY A 127 -8.11 10.81 11.41
N ASN A 128 -9.17 10.65 12.21
CA ASN A 128 -9.05 10.22 13.60
C ASN A 128 -8.74 8.72 13.69
N ALA A 129 -7.91 8.38 14.67
CA ALA A 129 -7.55 6.98 14.94
C ALA A 129 -8.16 6.52 16.25
N LEU A 130 -8.95 5.43 16.19
CA LEU A 130 -9.67 4.90 17.35
C LEU A 130 -9.49 3.38 17.46
N PRO A 131 -9.68 2.81 18.66
CA PRO A 131 -9.93 1.37 18.77
C PRO A 131 -11.18 0.98 17.97
N ILE A 132 -11.14 -0.17 17.33
CA ILE A 132 -12.26 -0.66 16.48
C ILE A 132 -13.56 -0.75 17.31
N SER A 133 -13.45 -1.02 18.63
CA SER A 133 -14.60 -0.99 19.54
C SER A 133 -15.44 0.28 19.45
N ASN A 134 -14.78 1.43 19.24
CA ASN A 134 -15.41 2.76 19.30
C ASN A 134 -15.81 3.31 17.93
N ILE A 135 -15.49 2.58 16.84
CA ILE A 135 -15.84 2.99 15.47
C ILE A 135 -17.26 2.49 15.15
N PRO A 136 -18.19 3.30 14.64
CA PRO A 136 -19.52 2.85 14.24
C PRO A 136 -19.47 1.76 13.15
N LEU A 137 -20.47 0.87 13.12
CA LEU A 137 -20.63 -0.12 12.06
C LEU A 137 -20.86 0.56 10.71
N GLY A 138 -20.44 -0.10 9.63
CA GLY A 138 -20.53 0.44 8.27
C GLY A 138 -19.45 1.46 7.92
N THR A 139 -18.69 1.97 8.90
CA THR A 139 -17.67 2.99 8.69
C THR A 139 -16.51 2.45 7.83
N THR A 140 -16.05 3.29 6.93
CA THR A 140 -14.82 3.05 6.14
C THR A 140 -13.60 3.36 6.97
N ILE A 141 -12.64 2.43 7.01
CA ILE A 141 -11.43 2.51 7.82
C ILE A 141 -10.19 2.13 7.03
N HIS A 142 -9.04 2.64 7.43
CA HIS A 142 -7.73 2.31 6.87
C HIS A 142 -6.65 2.28 7.97
N ASN A 143 -5.40 2.00 7.61
CA ASN A 143 -4.26 1.91 8.54
C ASN A 143 -4.59 1.03 9.78
N ILE A 144 -5.06 -0.19 9.53
CA ILE A 144 -5.63 -1.07 10.54
C ILE A 144 -4.53 -1.94 11.16
N GLU A 145 -4.53 -2.06 12.47
CA GLU A 145 -3.69 -3.00 13.19
C GLU A 145 -4.16 -4.46 13.04
N LEU A 146 -3.22 -5.39 13.04
CA LEU A 146 -3.49 -6.83 13.16
C LEU A 146 -3.36 -7.34 14.59
N VAL A 147 -2.50 -6.68 15.36
CA VAL A 147 -2.24 -6.98 16.77
C VAL A 147 -2.23 -5.64 17.50
N PRO A 148 -2.94 -5.48 18.63
CA PRO A 148 -2.98 -4.23 19.36
C PRO A 148 -1.60 -3.68 19.69
N GLY A 149 -1.38 -2.38 19.49
CA GLY A 149 -0.14 -1.67 19.80
C GLY A 149 1.02 -1.87 18.81
N ARG A 150 0.86 -2.71 17.80
CA ARG A 150 1.88 -2.91 16.75
C ARG A 150 1.94 -1.80 15.70
N GLY A 151 0.89 -1.00 15.62
CA GLY A 151 0.69 -0.03 14.55
C GLY A 151 0.00 -0.63 13.33
N GLY A 152 -0.54 0.23 12.49
CA GLY A 152 -1.28 -0.16 11.28
C GLY A 152 -0.43 -0.96 10.30
N GLN A 153 -0.91 -2.11 9.88
CA GLN A 153 -0.19 -3.02 8.99
C GLN A 153 -0.91 -3.26 7.66
N ILE A 154 -2.22 -3.13 7.64
CA ILE A 154 -3.05 -3.41 6.47
C ILE A 154 -3.85 -2.17 6.05
N VAL A 155 -4.34 -2.16 4.80
CA VAL A 155 -5.12 -1.05 4.20
C VAL A 155 -4.34 0.27 4.27
N ARG A 156 -3.14 0.30 3.63
CA ARG A 156 -2.24 1.46 3.64
C ARG A 156 -1.89 1.99 2.25
N SER A 157 -2.28 1.27 1.21
CA SER A 157 -2.02 1.68 -0.18
C SER A 157 -2.98 2.79 -0.62
N ALA A 158 -2.60 3.54 -1.65
CA ALA A 158 -3.46 4.55 -2.27
C ALA A 158 -4.84 4.00 -2.60
N GLY A 159 -5.89 4.76 -2.33
CA GLY A 159 -7.27 4.38 -2.59
C GLY A 159 -7.81 3.20 -1.78
N ALA A 160 -6.98 2.57 -0.94
CA ALA A 160 -7.43 1.41 -0.16
C ALA A 160 -8.39 1.83 0.96
N ALA A 161 -9.45 1.04 1.12
CA ALA A 161 -10.45 1.18 2.16
C ALA A 161 -10.92 -0.20 2.62
N ALA A 162 -11.19 -0.35 3.90
CA ALA A 162 -11.88 -1.50 4.48
C ALA A 162 -13.14 -1.04 5.16
N GLN A 163 -14.13 -1.92 5.30
CA GLN A 163 -15.40 -1.61 5.92
C GLN A 163 -15.62 -2.45 7.18
N LEU A 164 -15.99 -1.81 8.27
CA LEU A 164 -16.38 -2.48 9.50
C LEU A 164 -17.80 -3.02 9.37
N LEU A 165 -17.97 -4.34 9.36
CA LEU A 165 -19.27 -4.99 9.16
C LEU A 165 -20.01 -5.27 10.46
N ALA A 166 -19.34 -5.90 11.42
CA ALA A 166 -19.94 -6.33 12.68
C ALA A 166 -18.90 -6.33 13.80
N LYS A 167 -19.38 -6.30 15.04
CA LYS A 167 -18.59 -6.50 16.25
C LYS A 167 -19.25 -7.59 17.08
N GLU A 168 -18.48 -8.61 17.45
CA GLU A 168 -18.95 -9.79 18.17
C GLU A 168 -17.95 -10.11 19.28
N GLY A 169 -18.30 -9.78 20.51
CA GLY A 169 -17.45 -9.98 21.69
C GLY A 169 -16.08 -9.29 21.51
N GLU A 170 -15.00 -10.04 21.57
CA GLU A 170 -13.63 -9.53 21.45
C GLU A 170 -13.18 -9.31 20.00
N PHE A 171 -13.98 -9.66 19.00
CA PHE A 171 -13.62 -9.58 17.60
C PHE A 171 -14.56 -8.69 16.80
N ALA A 172 -14.00 -8.01 15.81
CA ALA A 172 -14.70 -7.28 14.79
C ALA A 172 -14.52 -7.95 13.43
N GLN A 173 -15.58 -8.00 12.63
CA GLN A 173 -15.55 -8.47 11.25
C GLN A 173 -15.30 -7.29 10.32
N VAL A 174 -14.21 -7.35 9.56
CA VAL A 174 -13.79 -6.28 8.65
C VAL A 174 -13.70 -6.83 7.23
N ARG A 175 -14.39 -6.18 6.30
CA ARG A 175 -14.31 -6.45 4.86
C ARG A 175 -13.10 -5.71 4.30
N MET A 176 -12.14 -6.47 3.82
CA MET A 176 -10.90 -5.96 3.23
C MET A 176 -11.10 -5.49 1.77
N PRO A 177 -10.19 -4.67 1.22
CA PRO A 177 -10.24 -4.26 -0.20
C PRO A 177 -10.27 -5.45 -1.17
N SER A 178 -9.69 -6.59 -0.80
CA SER A 178 -9.71 -7.82 -1.59
C SER A 178 -11.06 -8.56 -1.61
N GLY A 179 -12.07 -8.10 -0.82
CA GLY A 179 -13.33 -8.79 -0.59
C GLY A 179 -13.29 -9.86 0.51
N GLU A 180 -12.10 -10.19 1.05
CA GLU A 180 -11.96 -11.09 2.19
C GLU A 180 -12.60 -10.47 3.44
N VAL A 181 -13.42 -11.24 4.18
CA VAL A 181 -13.91 -10.84 5.51
C VAL A 181 -13.04 -11.49 6.56
N ARG A 182 -12.48 -10.68 7.43
CA ARG A 182 -11.52 -11.11 8.45
C ARG A 182 -11.92 -10.64 9.83
N ARG A 183 -11.68 -11.50 10.83
CA ARG A 183 -11.80 -11.15 12.26
C ARG A 183 -10.54 -10.44 12.73
N LEU A 184 -10.72 -9.32 13.41
CA LEU A 184 -9.67 -8.54 14.07
C LEU A 184 -10.10 -8.29 15.51
N SER A 185 -9.14 -8.17 16.44
CA SER A 185 -9.48 -7.79 17.82
C SER A 185 -10.08 -6.39 17.86
N VAL A 186 -11.13 -6.19 18.65
CA VAL A 186 -11.76 -4.87 18.85
C VAL A 186 -10.83 -3.84 19.49
N LYS A 187 -9.76 -4.30 20.17
CA LYS A 187 -8.71 -3.45 20.76
C LYS A 187 -7.72 -2.90 19.72
N CYS A 188 -7.71 -3.42 18.50
CA CYS A 188 -6.86 -2.92 17.43
C CYS A 188 -7.25 -1.50 17.05
N MET A 189 -6.25 -0.65 16.82
CA MET A 189 -6.45 0.70 16.31
C MET A 189 -6.70 0.69 14.80
N ALA A 190 -7.55 1.60 14.35
CA ALA A 190 -7.79 1.89 12.94
C ALA A 190 -8.03 3.39 12.74
N THR A 191 -7.72 3.90 11.56
CA THR A 191 -7.99 5.30 11.20
C THR A 191 -9.25 5.36 10.34
N VAL A 192 -10.14 6.29 10.64
CA VAL A 192 -11.40 6.50 9.91
C VAL A 192 -11.13 7.14 8.54
N GLY A 193 -11.83 6.67 7.52
CA GLY A 193 -11.75 7.16 6.14
C GLY A 193 -11.02 6.23 5.18
N GLN A 194 -10.93 6.65 3.93
CA GLN A 194 -10.23 5.98 2.83
C GLN A 194 -8.86 6.63 2.60
N VAL A 195 -7.85 5.87 2.19
CA VAL A 195 -6.53 6.41 1.86
C VAL A 195 -6.60 7.28 0.62
N SER A 196 -5.87 8.40 0.60
CA SER A 196 -5.79 9.35 -0.50
C SER A 196 -5.19 8.78 -1.79
N ASN A 197 -5.12 9.60 -2.85
CA ASN A 197 -4.56 9.26 -4.17
C ASN A 197 -5.33 8.14 -4.89
N LEU A 198 -6.66 8.29 -4.98
CA LEU A 198 -7.58 7.28 -5.52
C LEU A 198 -7.22 6.80 -6.93
N ASP A 199 -6.81 7.72 -7.82
CA ASP A 199 -6.48 7.41 -9.22
C ASP A 199 -5.08 6.84 -9.43
N HIS A 200 -4.39 6.44 -8.34
CA HIS A 200 -3.05 5.88 -8.47
C HIS A 200 -3.01 4.62 -9.35
N GLU A 201 -4.02 3.78 -9.27
CA GLU A 201 -4.10 2.55 -10.08
C GLU A 201 -4.34 2.83 -11.57
N ASN A 202 -4.96 3.97 -11.90
CA ASN A 202 -5.26 4.39 -13.27
C ASN A 202 -4.05 4.98 -14.01
N GLN A 203 -2.89 5.09 -13.33
CA GLN A 203 -1.68 5.64 -13.94
C GLN A 203 -1.06 4.64 -14.91
N ASN A 204 -0.80 5.12 -16.14
CA ASN A 204 -0.06 4.37 -17.12
C ASN A 204 1.37 4.92 -17.26
N LEU A 205 2.37 4.07 -17.05
CA LEU A 205 3.77 4.45 -17.12
C LEU A 205 4.22 4.80 -18.57
N GLY A 206 3.57 4.22 -19.57
CA GLY A 206 3.76 4.49 -20.99
C GLY A 206 5.06 3.97 -21.58
N LYS A 207 6.20 4.04 -20.89
CA LYS A 207 7.51 3.62 -21.39
C LYS A 207 8.35 2.86 -20.36
N ALA A 208 9.19 1.93 -20.84
CA ALA A 208 10.07 1.10 -20.03
C ALA A 208 11.05 1.91 -19.16
N GLY A 209 11.57 3.03 -19.68
CA GLY A 209 12.47 3.91 -18.92
C GLY A 209 11.87 4.43 -17.63
N ARG A 210 10.55 4.72 -17.59
CA ARG A 210 9.88 5.13 -16.37
C ARG A 210 9.80 4.01 -15.33
N ALA A 211 9.57 2.77 -15.77
CA ALA A 211 9.63 1.61 -14.88
C ALA A 211 11.05 1.40 -14.32
N ARG A 212 12.09 1.66 -15.14
CA ARG A 212 13.50 1.62 -14.71
C ARG A 212 13.79 2.65 -13.60
N HIS A 213 13.32 3.87 -13.73
CA HIS A 213 13.46 4.90 -12.68
C HIS A 213 12.77 4.51 -11.36
N LEU A 214 11.69 3.72 -11.43
CA LEU A 214 11.03 3.15 -10.25
C LEU A 214 11.77 1.94 -9.64
N GLY A 215 12.88 1.51 -10.25
CA GLY A 215 13.70 0.39 -9.78
C GLY A 215 13.22 -0.99 -10.27
N GLN A 216 12.36 -1.03 -11.27
CA GLN A 216 11.95 -2.27 -11.93
C GLN A 216 12.92 -2.59 -13.05
N ARG A 217 13.57 -3.76 -13.01
CA ARG A 217 14.44 -4.24 -14.08
C ARG A 217 13.62 -4.99 -15.14
N PRO A 218 14.12 -5.08 -16.39
CA PRO A 218 13.48 -5.87 -17.43
C PRO A 218 13.30 -7.33 -17.02
N GLU A 219 12.22 -7.93 -17.50
CA GLU A 219 11.88 -9.33 -17.27
C GLU A 219 11.63 -10.04 -18.59
N VAL A 220 12.19 -11.24 -18.73
CA VAL A 220 11.98 -12.12 -19.88
C VAL A 220 10.90 -13.13 -19.50
N ARG A 221 9.93 -13.35 -20.40
CA ARG A 221 8.88 -14.35 -20.20
C ARG A 221 9.47 -15.75 -20.27
N GLY A 222 8.98 -16.68 -19.43
CA GLY A 222 9.46 -18.06 -19.42
C GLY A 222 9.35 -18.79 -20.75
N VAL A 223 8.32 -18.48 -21.56
CA VAL A 223 8.14 -19.04 -22.92
C VAL A 223 9.26 -18.63 -23.90
N ALA A 224 9.92 -17.49 -23.64
CA ALA A 224 11.02 -17.00 -24.48
C ALA A 224 12.40 -17.49 -24.00
N MET A 225 12.44 -18.37 -23.02
CA MET A 225 13.66 -18.98 -22.48
C MET A 225 13.89 -20.37 -23.08
N THR A 226 15.07 -20.93 -22.82
CA THR A 226 15.36 -22.34 -23.17
C THR A 226 14.68 -23.28 -22.17
N PRO A 227 14.45 -24.56 -22.54
CA PRO A 227 13.85 -25.55 -21.60
C PRO A 227 14.63 -25.71 -20.29
N ARG A 228 15.94 -25.48 -20.32
CA ARG A 228 16.80 -25.53 -19.14
C ARG A 228 16.47 -24.45 -18.12
N ASP A 229 16.11 -23.25 -18.58
CA ASP A 229 15.95 -22.07 -17.72
C ASP A 229 14.52 -21.90 -17.20
N HIS A 230 13.55 -22.46 -17.92
CA HIS A 230 12.15 -22.36 -17.52
C HIS A 230 11.32 -23.55 -18.04
N PRO A 231 10.38 -24.12 -17.23
CA PRO A 231 9.49 -25.20 -17.65
C PRO A 231 8.65 -24.89 -18.89
N HIS A 232 8.41 -23.60 -19.19
CA HIS A 232 7.68 -23.16 -20.40
C HIS A 232 8.61 -22.86 -21.59
N GLY A 233 9.90 -23.11 -21.47
CA GLY A 233 10.89 -22.81 -22.50
C GLY A 233 10.87 -23.83 -23.62
N GLY A 234 11.51 -23.45 -24.73
CA GLY A 234 11.63 -24.29 -25.93
C GLY A 234 10.52 -24.09 -26.96
N GLY A 235 10.57 -24.88 -28.03
CA GLY A 235 9.67 -24.79 -29.16
C GLY A 235 10.07 -23.75 -30.19
N GLU A 236 9.35 -23.71 -31.31
CA GLU A 236 9.58 -22.77 -32.41
C GLU A 236 8.47 -21.72 -32.46
N GLY A 237 8.84 -20.48 -32.81
CA GLY A 237 7.93 -19.38 -33.03
C GLY A 237 7.13 -19.00 -31.75
N LYS A 238 5.80 -18.97 -31.88
CA LYS A 238 4.88 -18.64 -30.80
C LYS A 238 4.35 -19.90 -30.09
N SER A 239 5.25 -20.74 -29.61
CA SER A 239 4.87 -21.97 -28.92
C SER A 239 4.00 -21.70 -27.69
N PRO A 240 2.94 -22.51 -27.44
CA PRO A 240 2.16 -22.46 -26.22
C PRO A 240 2.99 -22.98 -25.04
N THR A 241 2.50 -22.76 -23.80
CA THR A 241 3.17 -23.26 -22.60
C THR A 241 3.16 -24.77 -22.46
N GLY A 242 2.26 -25.46 -23.18
CA GLY A 242 2.11 -26.92 -23.19
C GLY A 242 1.68 -27.56 -21.85
N MET A 243 1.54 -26.75 -20.78
CA MET A 243 1.22 -27.21 -19.43
C MET A 243 0.57 -26.08 -18.61
N PRO A 244 -0.07 -26.40 -17.46
CA PRO A 244 -0.54 -25.38 -16.53
C PRO A 244 0.60 -24.42 -16.13
N PRO A 245 0.33 -23.11 -15.92
CA PRO A 245 1.33 -22.12 -15.63
C PRO A 245 2.21 -22.50 -14.44
N LYS A 246 3.52 -22.46 -14.62
CA LYS A 246 4.53 -22.76 -13.60
C LYS A 246 5.51 -21.59 -13.40
N THR A 247 6.11 -21.55 -12.22
CA THR A 247 7.24 -20.69 -11.93
C THR A 247 8.54 -21.28 -12.52
N PRO A 248 9.65 -20.53 -12.60
CA PRO A 248 10.95 -21.06 -13.02
C PRO A 248 11.40 -22.29 -12.21
N TRP A 249 10.91 -22.45 -11.00
CA TRP A 249 11.21 -23.61 -10.13
C TRP A 249 10.18 -24.73 -10.23
N GLY A 250 9.32 -24.75 -11.25
CA GLY A 250 8.34 -25.78 -11.50
C GLY A 250 7.10 -25.76 -10.61
N LYS A 251 6.99 -24.81 -9.68
CA LYS A 251 5.80 -24.69 -8.82
C LYS A 251 4.62 -24.12 -9.59
N PRO A 252 3.37 -24.56 -9.32
CA PRO A 252 2.18 -23.97 -9.90
C PRO A 252 2.13 -22.46 -9.63
N ALA A 253 1.72 -21.68 -10.64
CA ALA A 253 1.66 -20.22 -10.59
C ALA A 253 0.21 -19.72 -10.55
N MET A 254 -0.42 -19.50 -11.65
CA MET A 254 -1.74 -18.85 -11.74
C MET A 254 -2.88 -19.84 -11.38
N GLY A 255 -3.87 -19.31 -10.63
CA GLY A 255 -5.09 -20.05 -10.32
C GLY A 255 -4.96 -21.16 -9.25
N TYR A 256 -3.76 -21.53 -8.87
CA TYR A 256 -3.52 -22.58 -7.89
C TYR A 256 -3.37 -22.02 -6.47
N ARG A 257 -3.99 -22.67 -5.49
CA ARG A 257 -3.88 -22.29 -4.08
C ARG A 257 -2.50 -22.67 -3.53
N THR A 258 -1.60 -21.70 -3.44
CA THR A 258 -0.23 -21.89 -2.90
C THR A 258 -0.10 -21.55 -1.41
N ARG A 259 -1.11 -20.89 -0.80
CA ARG A 259 -1.09 -20.56 0.62
C ARG A 259 -1.15 -21.85 1.46
N ARG A 260 -0.12 -22.11 2.25
CA ARG A 260 -0.12 -23.19 3.24
C ARG A 260 -1.12 -22.91 4.36
N ALA A 261 -1.58 -23.96 5.04
CA ALA A 261 -2.37 -23.79 6.26
C ALA A 261 -1.57 -23.00 7.29
N LYS A 262 -2.20 -21.98 7.86
CA LYS A 262 -1.63 -21.11 8.90
C LYS A 262 -2.63 -20.96 10.03
N THR A 263 -2.15 -20.79 11.26
CA THR A 263 -2.98 -20.51 12.44
C THR A 263 -3.91 -19.30 12.24
N THR A 264 -3.44 -18.30 11.47
CA THR A 264 -4.24 -17.11 11.11
C THR A 264 -5.38 -17.42 10.12
N GLY A 265 -5.47 -18.64 9.57
CA GLY A 265 -6.58 -19.07 8.72
C GLY A 265 -7.93 -19.06 9.46
N ARG A 266 -7.95 -19.34 10.76
CA ARG A 266 -9.15 -19.29 11.63
C ARG A 266 -9.76 -17.88 11.74
N LEU A 267 -8.98 -16.84 11.45
CA LEU A 267 -9.44 -15.45 11.47
C LEU A 267 -10.13 -15.02 10.18
N ILE A 268 -10.14 -15.86 9.14
CA ILE A 268 -10.78 -15.57 7.86
C ILE A 268 -12.20 -16.16 7.92
N VAL A 269 -13.21 -15.30 7.94
CA VAL A 269 -14.63 -15.67 7.94
C VAL A 269 -15.06 -16.04 6.52
N ARG A 270 -14.71 -15.19 5.54
CA ARG A 270 -15.00 -15.41 4.12
C ARG A 270 -13.76 -15.14 3.29
N SER A 271 -13.33 -16.15 2.52
CA SER A 271 -12.23 -16.00 1.57
C SER A 271 -12.64 -15.13 0.38
N ARG A 272 -11.69 -14.40 -0.22
CA ARG A 272 -11.89 -13.61 -1.45
C ARG A 272 -12.36 -14.44 -2.66
N HIS A 273 -12.07 -15.73 -2.68
CA HIS A 273 -12.42 -16.65 -3.79
C HIS A 273 -13.75 -17.39 -3.58
N ARG A 274 -14.41 -17.24 -2.44
CA ARG A 274 -15.69 -17.86 -2.15
C ARG A 274 -16.78 -16.89 -2.58
N LYS A 275 -17.49 -17.25 -3.67
CA LYS A 275 -18.73 -16.58 -4.10
C LYS A 275 -19.83 -16.85 -3.10
#